data_121fcf09c0a81f3d2c4be97cbf759ad7
#
_entry.id   121fcf09c0a81f3d2c4be97cbf759ad7
#
_cell.length_a   1.000
_cell.length_b   1.000
_cell.length_c   1.000
_cell.angle_alpha   90.00
_cell.angle_beta   90.00
_cell.angle_gamma   90.00
#
_symmetry.space_group_name_H-M   'P 1'
#
loop_
_entity.id
_entity.type
_entity.pdbx_description
1 polymer ?
#
loop_
_entity_poly.entity_id
_entity_poly.type
_entity_poly.pdbx_seq_one_letter_code
_entity_poly.pdbx_strand_id
1 'polypeptide(L)'
;GIKKEFYLNFARYLQEQGYHTLLFDYRGIGGSKPKSLRGFEAKNHEWGQKDMAGVLDWLDNRYPSLPKFLVGHSAGGQQLGMMDNHHKFSKALLISSSTGYWKWIASPYKYFTLFVWHGLTPLMLNTVGYLPASWFRLGEDLPKGVAAEWRSWCLNATYFGKYFGTVIQKQFYSEVKIPIHFLYPEDDLIATDKTVESLRGFYTSAITTTEKIALRETNLQKIGHLGFFSRKSKEQLWGKATNLLASQGI
;
A
#
# COMPACT_ATOMS: atom_id res chain seq x y z
N GLY A 1 0.32 -7.86 2.57
CA GLY A 1 0.87 -9.18 2.40
C GLY A 1 2.39 -9.24 2.20
N ILE A 2 3.13 -8.19 2.58
CA ILE A 2 4.61 -8.13 2.50
C ILE A 2 5.12 -7.77 3.89
N LYS A 3 6.14 -8.51 4.38
CA LYS A 3 6.78 -8.26 5.68
C LYS A 3 7.59 -6.97 5.66
N LYS A 4 7.67 -6.30 6.80
CA LYS A 4 8.50 -5.10 6.98
C LYS A 4 9.98 -5.32 6.62
N GLU A 5 10.51 -6.54 6.78
CA GLU A 5 11.89 -6.88 6.45
C GLU A 5 12.24 -6.65 4.97
N PHE A 6 11.26 -6.72 4.08
CA PHE A 6 11.44 -6.41 2.66
C PHE A 6 11.91 -4.97 2.44
N TYR A 7 11.48 -4.05 3.29
CA TYR A 7 11.78 -2.62 3.19
C TYR A 7 13.04 -2.18 3.96
N LEU A 8 13.71 -3.08 4.70
CA LEU A 8 14.85 -2.72 5.57
C LEU A 8 15.98 -2.01 4.84
N ASN A 9 16.30 -2.41 3.61
CA ASN A 9 17.38 -1.77 2.87
C ASN A 9 17.03 -0.33 2.47
N PHE A 10 15.80 -0.10 2.06
CA PHE A 10 15.30 1.24 1.75
C PHE A 10 15.21 2.10 3.03
N ALA A 11 14.75 1.54 4.13
CA ALA A 11 14.72 2.24 5.42
C ALA A 11 16.13 2.65 5.90
N ARG A 12 17.14 1.77 5.75
CA ARG A 12 18.54 2.11 6.04
C ARG A 12 19.06 3.22 5.14
N TYR A 13 18.73 3.19 3.86
CA TYR A 13 19.07 4.28 2.96
C TYR A 13 18.45 5.61 3.41
N LEU A 14 17.18 5.64 3.80
CA LEU A 14 16.55 6.84 4.35
C LEU A 14 17.24 7.32 5.64
N GLN A 15 17.72 6.39 6.47
CA GLN A 15 18.52 6.70 7.66
C GLN A 15 19.85 7.37 7.29
N GLU A 16 20.54 6.86 6.25
CA GLU A 16 21.76 7.46 5.70
C GLU A 16 21.52 8.89 5.17
N GLN A 17 20.26 9.21 4.79
CA GLN A 17 19.82 10.53 4.35
C GLN A 17 19.27 11.41 5.49
N GLY A 18 19.44 11.01 6.75
CA GLY A 18 19.03 11.79 7.93
C GLY A 18 17.58 11.62 8.39
N TYR A 19 16.85 10.65 7.87
CA TYR A 19 15.49 10.36 8.31
C TYR A 19 15.47 9.32 9.43
N HIS A 20 14.68 9.53 10.47
CA HIS A 20 14.27 8.45 11.36
C HIS A 20 13.21 7.61 10.66
N THR A 21 13.39 6.30 10.59
CA THR A 21 12.46 5.41 9.90
C THR A 21 11.82 4.41 10.84
N LEU A 22 10.52 4.21 10.70
CA LEU A 22 9.77 3.18 11.40
C LEU A 22 9.12 2.25 10.40
N LEU A 23 9.33 0.96 10.56
CA LEU A 23 8.69 -0.11 9.81
C LEU A 23 7.86 -0.96 10.76
N PHE A 24 6.69 -1.37 10.32
CA PHE A 24 5.82 -2.25 11.11
C PHE A 24 5.13 -3.28 10.21
N ASP A 25 4.64 -4.34 10.81
CA ASP A 25 3.78 -5.32 10.16
C ASP A 25 2.34 -5.08 10.59
N TYR A 26 1.43 -5.07 9.63
CA TYR A 26 -0.01 -5.04 9.90
C TYR A 26 -0.45 -6.26 10.71
N ARG A 27 -1.54 -6.15 11.47
CA ARG A 27 -2.14 -7.29 12.15
C ARG A 27 -2.34 -8.48 11.22
N GLY A 28 -1.88 -9.63 11.64
CA GLY A 28 -1.94 -10.87 10.86
C GLY A 28 -0.79 -11.07 9.87
N ILE A 29 0.19 -10.15 9.78
CA ILE A 29 1.34 -10.22 8.87
C ILE A 29 2.64 -10.27 9.67
N GLY A 30 3.64 -10.98 9.16
CA GLY A 30 5.02 -10.99 9.67
C GLY A 30 5.10 -11.18 11.18
N GLY A 31 5.79 -10.27 11.88
CA GLY A 31 5.92 -10.29 13.34
C GLY A 31 4.63 -10.00 14.12
N SER A 32 3.59 -9.47 13.45
CA SER A 32 2.25 -9.24 14.02
C SER A 32 1.26 -10.37 13.73
N LYS A 33 1.77 -11.51 13.21
CA LYS A 33 0.97 -12.72 12.94
C LYS A 33 0.76 -13.50 14.24
N PRO A 34 -0.48 -13.91 14.56
CA PRO A 34 -0.74 -14.83 15.67
C PRO A 34 -0.22 -16.24 15.33
N LYS A 35 -0.21 -17.15 16.30
CA LYS A 35 0.19 -18.56 16.09
C LYS A 35 -0.59 -19.23 14.96
N SER A 36 -1.85 -18.87 14.75
CA SER A 36 -2.70 -19.35 13.67
C SER A 36 -3.56 -18.23 13.13
N LEU A 37 -3.70 -18.14 11.80
CA LEU A 37 -4.65 -17.24 11.15
C LEU A 37 -6.07 -17.80 11.09
N ARG A 38 -6.26 -19.10 11.34
CA ARG A 38 -7.59 -19.71 11.41
C ARG A 38 -8.35 -19.14 12.61
N GLY A 39 -9.50 -18.50 12.35
CA GLY A 39 -10.29 -17.81 13.36
C GLY A 39 -9.76 -16.45 13.79
N PHE A 40 -8.64 -16.00 13.26
CA PHE A 40 -8.14 -14.65 13.54
C PHE A 40 -8.95 -13.61 12.75
N GLU A 41 -9.60 -12.72 13.50
CA GLU A 41 -10.44 -11.68 12.92
C GLU A 41 -9.62 -10.42 12.64
N ALA A 42 -9.60 -9.99 11.39
CA ALA A 42 -9.05 -8.74 10.91
C ALA A 42 -9.70 -8.37 9.58
N LYS A 43 -9.84 -7.08 9.31
CA LYS A 43 -10.33 -6.54 8.05
C LYS A 43 -9.25 -5.70 7.39
N ASN A 44 -9.31 -5.56 6.06
CA ASN A 44 -8.31 -4.79 5.32
C ASN A 44 -8.37 -3.29 5.69
N HIS A 45 -9.55 -2.71 5.81
CA HIS A 45 -9.70 -1.31 6.22
C HIS A 45 -9.18 -1.03 7.63
N GLU A 46 -9.15 -2.03 8.52
CA GLU A 46 -8.59 -1.88 9.87
C GLU A 46 -7.09 -1.66 9.89
N TRP A 47 -6.38 -2.06 8.82
CA TRP A 47 -4.95 -1.77 8.68
C TRP A 47 -4.67 -0.27 8.66
N GLY A 48 -5.56 0.52 8.03
CA GLY A 48 -5.49 1.98 8.09
C GLY A 48 -6.07 2.53 9.39
N GLN A 49 -7.33 2.17 9.69
CA GLN A 49 -8.08 2.74 10.81
C GLN A 49 -7.49 2.44 12.19
N LYS A 50 -6.78 1.32 12.34
CA LYS A 50 -6.25 0.89 13.65
C LYS A 50 -4.72 0.77 13.65
N ASP A 51 -4.12 0.09 12.65
CA ASP A 51 -2.69 -0.22 12.71
C ASP A 51 -1.85 1.00 12.33
N MET A 52 -2.07 1.60 11.15
CA MET A 52 -1.35 2.81 10.75
C MET A 52 -1.67 3.99 11.66
N ALA A 53 -2.94 4.17 12.02
CA ALA A 53 -3.33 5.25 12.93
C ALA A 53 -2.64 5.10 14.30
N GLY A 54 -2.63 3.90 14.89
CA GLY A 54 -1.95 3.64 16.16
C GLY A 54 -0.43 3.85 16.09
N VAL A 55 0.20 3.44 14.96
CA VAL A 55 1.64 3.68 14.75
C VAL A 55 1.92 5.18 14.62
N LEU A 56 1.09 5.92 13.90
CA LEU A 56 1.25 7.37 13.76
C LEU A 56 1.05 8.08 15.10
N ASP A 57 0.08 7.70 15.90
CA ASP A 57 -0.13 8.26 17.26
C ASP A 57 1.08 7.99 18.16
N TRP A 58 1.64 6.78 18.09
CA TRP A 58 2.86 6.45 18.84
C TRP A 58 4.04 7.33 18.41
N LEU A 59 4.24 7.52 17.09
CA LEU A 59 5.29 8.40 16.55
C LEU A 59 5.08 9.85 16.97
N ASP A 60 3.86 10.33 16.90
CA ASP A 60 3.52 11.71 17.26
C ASP A 60 3.77 12.01 18.73
N ASN A 61 3.37 11.09 19.59
CA ASN A 61 3.63 11.19 21.03
C ASN A 61 5.13 11.12 21.37
N ARG A 62 5.90 10.29 20.63
CA ARG A 62 7.33 10.08 20.90
C ARG A 62 8.21 11.19 20.32
N TYR A 63 7.79 11.80 19.21
CA TYR A 63 8.54 12.81 18.47
C TYR A 63 7.62 13.94 18.01
N PRO A 64 7.01 14.72 18.95
CA PRO A 64 5.95 15.68 18.60
C PRO A 64 6.44 16.82 17.71
N SER A 65 7.69 17.23 17.82
CA SER A 65 8.27 18.35 17.06
C SER A 65 8.78 17.97 15.66
N LEU A 66 8.91 16.68 15.35
CA LEU A 66 9.42 16.26 14.05
C LEU A 66 8.30 16.13 13.02
N PRO A 67 8.51 16.54 11.76
CA PRO A 67 7.56 16.26 10.70
C PRO A 67 7.47 14.76 10.44
N LYS A 68 6.25 14.26 10.16
CA LYS A 68 5.98 12.85 9.87
C LYS A 68 5.67 12.71 8.39
N PHE A 69 6.29 11.74 7.74
CA PHE A 69 6.09 11.41 6.34
C PHE A 69 5.59 9.99 6.19
N LEU A 70 4.64 9.79 5.30
CA LEU A 70 4.21 8.46 4.91
C LEU A 70 4.92 8.04 3.62
N VAL A 71 5.60 6.89 3.64
CA VAL A 71 5.95 6.17 2.41
C VAL A 71 5.10 4.93 2.34
N GLY A 72 4.04 4.98 1.52
CA GLY A 72 3.10 3.89 1.33
C GLY A 72 3.41 3.10 0.07
N HIS A 73 3.54 1.77 0.16
CA HIS A 73 3.70 0.90 -0.99
C HIS A 73 2.41 0.11 -1.24
N SER A 74 1.93 0.11 -2.49
CA SER A 74 0.76 -0.69 -2.89
C SER A 74 -0.43 -0.46 -1.94
N ALA A 75 -0.92 -1.51 -1.26
CA ALA A 75 -1.98 -1.42 -0.27
C ALA A 75 -1.67 -0.41 0.87
N GLY A 76 -0.39 -0.20 1.23
CA GLY A 76 0.00 0.77 2.25
C GLY A 76 -0.41 2.20 1.91
N GLY A 77 -0.38 2.59 0.63
CA GLY A 77 -0.87 3.91 0.20
C GLY A 77 -2.39 4.00 0.14
N GLN A 78 -3.09 2.88 -0.03
CA GLN A 78 -4.55 2.86 0.02
C GLN A 78 -5.07 3.20 1.43
N GLN A 79 -4.32 2.86 2.47
CA GLN A 79 -4.76 2.98 3.86
C GLN A 79 -4.75 4.42 4.40
N LEU A 80 -4.08 5.37 3.72
CA LEU A 80 -3.98 6.77 4.19
C LEU A 80 -5.36 7.39 4.44
N GLY A 81 -6.29 7.25 3.50
CA GLY A 81 -7.65 7.80 3.64
C GLY A 81 -8.56 7.00 4.60
N MET A 82 -8.08 5.89 5.18
CA MET A 82 -8.78 5.18 6.25
C MET A 82 -8.44 5.71 7.66
N MET A 83 -7.38 6.55 7.78
CA MET A 83 -6.87 7.05 9.06
C MET A 83 -7.58 8.33 9.47
N ASP A 84 -8.11 8.39 10.68
CA ASP A 84 -8.71 9.61 11.24
C ASP A 84 -7.66 10.67 11.62
N ASN A 85 -6.45 10.24 11.93
CA ASN A 85 -5.31 11.10 12.29
C ASN A 85 -4.36 11.41 11.11
N HIS A 86 -4.80 11.18 9.84
CA HIS A 86 -4.00 11.42 8.62
C HIS A 86 -3.38 12.82 8.57
N HIS A 87 -4.02 13.81 9.16
CA HIS A 87 -3.59 15.21 9.23
C HIS A 87 -2.27 15.42 9.99
N LYS A 88 -1.83 14.43 10.79
CA LYS A 88 -0.52 14.46 11.47
C LYS A 88 0.65 14.20 10.53
N PHE A 89 0.41 13.68 9.34
CA PHE A 89 1.45 13.62 8.32
C PHE A 89 1.65 14.98 7.67
N SER A 90 2.91 15.31 7.38
CA SER A 90 3.28 16.50 6.61
C SER A 90 3.17 16.26 5.10
N LYS A 91 3.39 15.02 4.65
CA LYS A 91 3.37 14.62 3.23
C LYS A 91 3.27 13.10 3.11
N ALA A 92 2.74 12.63 1.99
CA ALA A 92 2.73 11.21 1.63
C ALA A 92 3.38 10.96 0.25
N LEU A 93 4.26 9.97 0.20
CA LEU A 93 4.81 9.39 -1.02
C LEU A 93 4.22 7.99 -1.20
N LEU A 94 3.42 7.80 -2.23
CA LEU A 94 2.71 6.57 -2.52
C LEU A 94 3.36 5.85 -3.70
N ILE A 95 4.12 4.80 -3.42
CA ILE A 95 4.90 4.06 -4.42
C ILE A 95 4.11 2.83 -4.88
N SER A 96 3.88 2.71 -6.20
CA SER A 96 3.07 1.62 -6.78
C SER A 96 1.70 1.46 -6.10
N SER A 97 1.17 2.52 -5.50
CA SER A 97 -0.13 2.51 -4.82
C SER A 97 -1.25 2.84 -5.80
N SER A 98 -2.24 1.98 -5.84
CA SER A 98 -3.34 2.06 -6.82
C SER A 98 -4.55 1.31 -6.31
N THR A 99 -5.72 1.47 -6.97
CA THR A 99 -6.80 0.49 -6.80
C THR A 99 -6.43 -0.83 -7.48
N GLY A 100 -6.97 -1.94 -7.00
CA GLY A 100 -6.68 -3.26 -7.56
C GLY A 100 -7.83 -3.83 -8.40
N TYR A 101 -8.67 -2.98 -9.04
CA TYR A 101 -9.77 -3.49 -9.86
C TYR A 101 -9.25 -4.32 -11.03
N TRP A 102 -9.57 -5.60 -11.04
CA TRP A 102 -8.96 -6.60 -11.92
C TRP A 102 -9.01 -6.27 -13.43
N LYS A 103 -10.08 -5.59 -13.90
CA LYS A 103 -10.21 -5.23 -15.33
C LYS A 103 -9.22 -4.17 -15.78
N TRP A 104 -8.66 -3.40 -14.86
CA TRP A 104 -7.70 -2.32 -15.15
C TRP A 104 -6.25 -2.73 -14.92
N ILE A 105 -6.01 -3.92 -14.39
CA ILE A 105 -4.69 -4.55 -14.31
C ILE A 105 -4.23 -4.93 -15.72
N ALA A 106 -2.92 -4.84 -15.98
CA ALA A 106 -2.36 -5.12 -17.29
C ALA A 106 -2.56 -6.59 -17.73
N SER A 107 -2.82 -6.76 -19.03
CA SER A 107 -2.88 -8.10 -19.66
C SER A 107 -1.45 -8.66 -19.82
N PRO A 108 -1.21 -9.98 -19.65
CA PRO A 108 -2.18 -11.04 -19.31
C PRO A 108 -2.43 -11.21 -17.80
N TYR A 109 -1.74 -10.45 -16.93
CA TYR A 109 -1.77 -10.61 -15.48
C TYR A 109 -3.17 -10.48 -14.87
N LYS A 110 -4.05 -9.68 -15.47
CA LYS A 110 -5.47 -9.55 -15.04
C LYS A 110 -6.23 -10.89 -15.01
N TYR A 111 -5.93 -11.83 -15.90
CA TYR A 111 -6.59 -13.14 -15.92
C TYR A 111 -6.12 -14.02 -14.76
N PHE A 112 -4.84 -13.91 -14.40
CA PHE A 112 -4.33 -14.54 -13.19
C PHE A 112 -5.00 -13.99 -11.94
N THR A 113 -5.13 -12.66 -11.82
CA THR A 113 -5.81 -12.04 -10.68
C THR A 113 -7.30 -12.43 -10.63
N LEU A 114 -7.95 -12.56 -11.78
CA LEU A 114 -9.33 -13.04 -11.85
C LEU A 114 -9.47 -14.47 -11.31
N PHE A 115 -8.55 -15.38 -11.71
CA PHE A 115 -8.50 -16.74 -11.18
C PHE A 115 -8.28 -16.75 -9.66
N VAL A 116 -7.34 -15.93 -9.16
CA VAL A 116 -7.08 -15.82 -7.72
C VAL A 116 -8.36 -15.38 -6.98
N TRP A 117 -9.06 -14.35 -7.49
CA TRP A 117 -10.22 -13.80 -6.80
C TRP A 117 -11.49 -14.64 -6.91
N HIS A 118 -11.72 -15.32 -8.04
CA HIS A 118 -12.95 -16.13 -8.22
C HIS A 118 -12.78 -17.60 -7.83
N GLY A 119 -11.58 -18.16 -7.97
CA GLY A 119 -11.29 -19.57 -7.72
C GLY A 119 -10.54 -19.80 -6.41
N LEU A 120 -9.27 -19.39 -6.39
CA LEU A 120 -8.35 -19.74 -5.30
C LEU A 120 -8.80 -19.16 -3.95
N THR A 121 -9.09 -17.86 -3.90
CA THR A 121 -9.43 -17.19 -2.64
C THR A 121 -10.67 -17.80 -1.97
N PRO A 122 -11.85 -17.89 -2.61
CA PRO A 122 -13.01 -18.49 -1.95
C PRO A 122 -12.79 -19.94 -1.53
N LEU A 123 -12.07 -20.73 -2.33
CA LEU A 123 -11.72 -22.11 -1.98
C LEU A 123 -10.90 -22.14 -0.69
N MET A 124 -9.82 -21.36 -0.60
CA MET A 124 -8.95 -21.34 0.57
C MET A 124 -9.67 -20.79 1.82
N LEU A 125 -10.46 -19.73 1.68
CA LEU A 125 -11.19 -19.16 2.81
C LEU A 125 -12.21 -20.14 3.42
N ASN A 126 -12.80 -21.04 2.60
CA ASN A 126 -13.79 -22.01 3.06
C ASN A 126 -13.16 -23.31 3.59
N THR A 127 -11.99 -23.72 3.08
CA THR A 127 -11.33 -24.97 3.46
C THR A 127 -10.26 -24.74 4.55
N VAL A 128 -9.35 -23.80 4.33
CA VAL A 128 -8.21 -23.51 5.21
C VAL A 128 -8.59 -22.51 6.31
N GLY A 129 -9.55 -21.60 6.03
CA GLY A 129 -10.00 -20.57 6.95
C GLY A 129 -9.19 -19.27 6.91
N TYR A 130 -8.25 -19.15 5.98
CA TYR A 130 -7.46 -17.95 5.63
C TYR A 130 -6.91 -18.11 4.22
N LEU A 131 -6.28 -17.09 3.63
CA LEU A 131 -5.62 -17.21 2.33
C LEU A 131 -4.13 -17.55 2.53
N PRO A 132 -3.69 -18.81 2.28
CA PRO A 132 -2.30 -19.22 2.42
C PRO A 132 -1.49 -18.79 1.20
N ALA A 133 -1.32 -17.47 1.02
CA ALA A 133 -0.66 -16.88 -0.15
C ALA A 133 0.81 -17.32 -0.27
N SER A 134 1.45 -17.64 0.85
CA SER A 134 2.82 -18.17 0.89
C SER A 134 2.98 -19.51 0.16
N TRP A 135 1.97 -20.38 0.15
CA TRP A 135 1.98 -21.64 -0.59
C TRP A 135 2.13 -21.44 -2.10
N PHE A 136 1.63 -20.31 -2.58
CA PHE A 136 1.64 -19.94 -4.01
C PHE A 136 2.71 -18.90 -4.36
N ARG A 137 3.60 -18.56 -3.40
CA ARG A 137 4.63 -17.50 -3.55
C ARG A 137 4.03 -16.13 -3.91
N LEU A 138 2.82 -15.85 -3.42
CA LEU A 138 2.09 -14.61 -3.66
C LEU A 138 2.26 -13.58 -2.51
N GLY A 139 3.16 -13.83 -1.57
CA GLY A 139 3.41 -13.02 -0.38
C GLY A 139 3.08 -13.76 0.90
N GLU A 140 2.79 -13.00 1.97
CA GLU A 140 2.40 -13.55 3.27
C GLU A 140 0.95 -14.05 3.24
N ASP A 141 0.67 -15.02 4.11
CA ASP A 141 -0.69 -15.48 4.35
C ASP A 141 -1.57 -14.34 4.86
N LEU A 142 -2.81 -14.27 4.39
CA LEU A 142 -3.73 -13.20 4.78
C LEU A 142 -4.87 -13.74 5.66
N PRO A 143 -5.21 -13.03 6.75
CA PRO A 143 -6.41 -13.34 7.54
C PRO A 143 -7.66 -13.43 6.66
N LYS A 144 -8.60 -14.29 7.03
CA LYS A 144 -9.85 -14.53 6.28
C LYS A 144 -10.56 -13.24 5.91
N GLY A 145 -10.77 -12.35 6.88
CA GLY A 145 -11.51 -11.12 6.65
C GLY A 145 -10.75 -10.12 5.78
N VAL A 146 -9.41 -10.05 5.89
CA VAL A 146 -8.56 -9.20 5.03
C VAL A 146 -8.65 -9.66 3.58
N ALA A 147 -8.47 -10.97 3.32
CA ALA A 147 -8.51 -11.53 1.98
C ALA A 147 -9.91 -11.42 1.35
N ALA A 148 -10.98 -11.67 2.12
CA ALA A 148 -12.35 -11.56 1.67
C ALA A 148 -12.71 -10.12 1.29
N GLU A 149 -12.32 -9.14 2.10
CA GLU A 149 -12.60 -7.73 1.85
C GLU A 149 -11.80 -7.24 0.65
N TRP A 150 -10.49 -7.55 0.59
CA TRP A 150 -9.65 -7.17 -0.56
C TRP A 150 -10.17 -7.77 -1.86
N ARG A 151 -10.56 -9.06 -1.85
CA ARG A 151 -11.23 -9.69 -2.99
C ARG A 151 -12.46 -8.89 -3.43
N SER A 152 -13.31 -8.50 -2.49
CA SER A 152 -14.53 -7.78 -2.78
C SER A 152 -14.24 -6.41 -3.43
N TRP A 153 -13.19 -5.73 -3.02
CA TRP A 153 -12.73 -4.48 -3.62
C TRP A 153 -12.21 -4.70 -5.05
N CYS A 154 -11.33 -5.69 -5.24
CA CYS A 154 -10.74 -5.99 -6.55
C CYS A 154 -11.76 -6.40 -7.61
N LEU A 155 -12.93 -6.89 -7.22
CA LEU A 155 -14.01 -7.26 -8.11
C LEU A 155 -14.96 -6.09 -8.46
N ASN A 156 -14.79 -4.92 -7.86
CA ASN A 156 -15.62 -3.74 -8.09
C ASN A 156 -14.85 -2.60 -8.75
N ALA A 157 -15.47 -1.92 -9.73
CA ALA A 157 -14.86 -0.80 -10.43
C ALA A 157 -14.64 0.42 -9.51
N THR A 158 -15.53 0.64 -8.55
CA THR A 158 -15.39 1.69 -7.54
C THR A 158 -14.54 1.25 -6.35
N TYR A 159 -13.95 0.05 -6.43
CA TYR A 159 -13.05 -0.54 -5.43
C TYR A 159 -13.66 -0.51 -4.03
N PHE A 160 -12.95 0.02 -3.01
CA PHE A 160 -13.50 0.16 -1.65
C PHE A 160 -14.60 1.22 -1.54
N GLY A 161 -14.70 2.15 -2.48
CA GLY A 161 -15.74 3.20 -2.48
C GLY A 161 -17.17 2.65 -2.42
N LYS A 162 -17.42 1.46 -3.00
CA LYS A 162 -18.70 0.76 -2.90
C LYS A 162 -19.13 0.48 -1.46
N TYR A 163 -18.18 0.38 -0.54
CA TYR A 163 -18.40 -0.08 0.83
C TYR A 163 -18.43 1.05 1.85
N PHE A 164 -18.26 2.31 1.40
CA PHE A 164 -18.34 3.49 2.26
C PHE A 164 -19.77 3.66 2.81
N GLY A 165 -19.87 3.96 4.11
CA GLY A 165 -21.13 4.09 4.82
C GLY A 165 -21.86 2.74 5.10
N THR A 166 -21.29 1.62 4.67
CA THR A 166 -21.84 0.27 4.92
C THR A 166 -20.84 -0.57 5.72
N VAL A 167 -19.96 -1.31 5.06
CA VAL A 167 -18.91 -2.11 5.73
C VAL A 167 -17.81 -1.20 6.29
N ILE A 168 -17.44 -0.16 5.55
CA ILE A 168 -16.47 0.86 5.95
C ILE A 168 -17.25 2.08 6.45
N GLN A 169 -17.55 2.10 7.76
CA GLN A 169 -18.39 3.14 8.37
C GLN A 169 -17.69 4.51 8.41
N LYS A 170 -16.36 4.53 8.55
CA LYS A 170 -15.56 5.75 8.61
C LYS A 170 -14.45 5.71 7.59
N GLN A 171 -14.27 6.79 6.88
CA GLN A 171 -13.18 7.02 5.95
C GLN A 171 -12.98 8.53 5.78
N PHE A 172 -11.80 8.94 5.37
CA PHE A 172 -11.38 10.34 5.38
C PHE A 172 -10.70 10.77 4.07
N TYR A 173 -10.86 10.02 2.99
CA TYR A 173 -10.17 10.29 1.71
C TYR A 173 -10.39 11.71 1.21
N SER A 174 -11.63 12.22 1.28
CA SER A 174 -11.95 13.59 0.85
C SER A 174 -11.52 14.66 1.86
N GLU A 175 -11.10 14.28 3.05
CA GLU A 175 -10.63 15.20 4.10
C GLU A 175 -9.10 15.34 4.12
N VAL A 176 -8.39 14.43 3.47
CA VAL A 176 -6.93 14.48 3.37
C VAL A 176 -6.53 15.73 2.59
N LYS A 177 -5.75 16.63 3.24
CA LYS A 177 -5.26 17.89 2.66
C LYS A 177 -3.75 17.94 2.50
N ILE A 178 -3.03 16.97 3.04
CA ILE A 178 -1.57 16.90 2.91
C ILE A 178 -1.18 16.64 1.45
N PRO A 179 -0.01 17.14 1.00
CA PRO A 179 0.50 16.81 -0.32
C PRO A 179 0.72 15.31 -0.48
N ILE A 180 0.26 14.76 -1.60
CA ILE A 180 0.42 13.34 -1.94
C ILE A 180 1.11 13.21 -3.29
N HIS A 181 2.24 12.50 -3.33
CA HIS A 181 2.93 12.18 -4.56
C HIS A 181 2.78 10.69 -4.89
N PHE A 182 2.24 10.39 -6.08
CA PHE A 182 2.13 9.03 -6.61
C PHE A 182 3.32 8.76 -7.54
N LEU A 183 4.10 7.72 -7.22
CA LEU A 183 5.26 7.30 -7.97
C LEU A 183 5.12 5.83 -8.37
N TYR A 184 5.19 5.49 -9.66
CA TYR A 184 5.04 4.12 -10.11
C TYR A 184 5.82 3.83 -11.39
N PRO A 185 6.38 2.60 -11.54
CA PRO A 185 7.08 2.19 -12.74
C PRO A 185 6.12 1.97 -13.93
N GLU A 186 6.58 2.28 -15.15
CA GLU A 186 5.80 2.05 -16.36
C GLU A 186 5.54 0.56 -16.65
N ASP A 187 6.38 -0.33 -16.13
CA ASP A 187 6.27 -1.78 -16.26
C ASP A 187 5.54 -2.45 -15.08
N ASP A 188 4.88 -1.65 -14.22
CA ASP A 188 4.05 -2.18 -13.15
C ASP A 188 2.71 -2.70 -13.72
N LEU A 189 2.49 -4.00 -13.61
CA LEU A 189 1.28 -4.63 -14.15
C LEU A 189 0.03 -4.39 -13.31
N ILE A 190 0.18 -3.91 -12.05
CA ILE A 190 -0.90 -3.67 -11.09
C ILE A 190 -1.18 -2.18 -10.99
N ALA A 191 -0.14 -1.37 -10.71
CA ALA A 191 -0.24 0.08 -10.65
C ALA A 191 -0.13 0.68 -12.07
N THR A 192 -1.16 0.47 -12.87
CA THR A 192 -1.31 1.08 -14.20
C THR A 192 -1.82 2.51 -14.08
N ASP A 193 -1.69 3.32 -15.14
CA ASP A 193 -2.23 4.70 -15.15
C ASP A 193 -3.67 4.75 -14.63
N LYS A 194 -4.49 3.80 -15.09
CA LYS A 194 -5.91 3.75 -14.76
C LYS A 194 -6.17 3.39 -13.29
N THR A 195 -5.39 2.47 -12.73
CA THR A 195 -5.54 2.07 -11.32
C THR A 195 -4.97 3.09 -10.36
N VAL A 196 -3.88 3.77 -10.73
CA VAL A 196 -3.29 4.89 -9.97
C VAL A 196 -4.26 6.08 -9.95
N GLU A 197 -4.77 6.49 -11.12
CA GLU A 197 -5.73 7.58 -11.23
C GLU A 197 -7.02 7.29 -10.46
N SER A 198 -7.48 6.05 -10.47
CA SER A 198 -8.64 5.63 -9.69
C SER A 198 -8.43 5.79 -8.18
N LEU A 199 -7.23 5.52 -7.66
CA LEU A 199 -6.93 5.78 -6.25
C LEU A 199 -6.79 7.28 -5.98
N ARG A 200 -6.09 8.00 -6.85
CA ARG A 200 -5.90 9.45 -6.75
C ARG A 200 -7.23 10.20 -6.66
N GLY A 201 -8.21 9.76 -7.44
CA GLY A 201 -9.55 10.35 -7.48
C GLY A 201 -10.35 10.33 -6.16
N PHE A 202 -9.95 9.53 -5.18
CA PHE A 202 -10.54 9.57 -3.84
C PHE A 202 -10.04 10.76 -3.01
N TYR A 203 -8.84 11.28 -3.26
CA TYR A 203 -8.21 12.36 -2.51
C TYR A 203 -8.57 13.74 -3.05
N THR A 204 -9.86 14.09 -3.01
CA THR A 204 -10.41 15.28 -3.69
C THR A 204 -9.96 16.62 -3.08
N SER A 205 -9.50 16.65 -1.83
CA SER A 205 -9.02 17.85 -1.15
C SER A 205 -7.50 17.94 -1.05
N ALA A 206 -6.77 16.89 -1.45
CA ALA A 206 -5.31 16.87 -1.41
C ALA A 206 -4.71 17.48 -2.68
N ILE A 207 -3.57 18.16 -2.54
CA ILE A 207 -2.72 18.47 -3.70
C ILE A 207 -2.00 17.18 -4.08
N THR A 208 -2.30 16.68 -5.27
CA THR A 208 -1.75 15.41 -5.74
C THR A 208 -0.89 15.59 -6.97
N THR A 209 0.27 14.94 -6.99
CA THR A 209 1.13 14.84 -8.18
C THR A 209 1.37 13.37 -8.53
N THR A 210 1.72 13.13 -9.79
CA THR A 210 1.93 11.77 -10.30
C THR A 210 3.18 11.75 -11.17
N GLU A 211 4.08 10.81 -10.89
CA GLU A 211 5.28 10.56 -11.70
C GLU A 211 5.33 9.07 -12.10
N LYS A 212 5.44 8.83 -13.40
CA LYS A 212 5.68 7.50 -13.97
C LYS A 212 7.16 7.33 -14.25
N ILE A 213 7.80 6.33 -13.65
CA ILE A 213 9.21 6.01 -13.89
C ILE A 213 9.31 5.24 -15.20
N ALA A 214 9.91 5.85 -16.22
CA ALA A 214 10.20 5.16 -17.47
C ALA A 214 11.46 4.30 -17.34
N LEU A 215 11.41 3.04 -17.81
CA LEU A 215 12.57 2.14 -17.77
C LEU A 215 13.77 2.71 -18.53
N ARG A 216 13.53 3.40 -19.65
CA ARG A 216 14.57 4.05 -20.44
C ARG A 216 15.37 5.14 -19.71
N GLU A 217 14.84 5.64 -18.60
CA GLU A 217 15.51 6.64 -17.75
C GLU A 217 16.37 5.96 -16.66
N THR A 218 16.40 4.65 -16.69
CA THR A 218 17.16 3.81 -15.74
C THR A 218 18.02 2.80 -16.49
N ASN A 219 19.01 2.23 -15.82
CA ASN A 219 19.77 1.08 -16.35
C ASN A 219 19.16 -0.25 -15.89
N LEU A 220 17.92 -0.24 -15.40
CA LEU A 220 17.22 -1.42 -14.90
C LEU A 220 16.46 -2.07 -16.07
N GLN A 221 16.60 -3.39 -16.19
CA GLN A 221 15.83 -4.15 -17.18
C GLN A 221 14.36 -4.29 -16.79
N LYS A 222 14.06 -4.20 -15.50
CA LYS A 222 12.71 -4.35 -14.93
C LYS A 222 12.66 -3.70 -13.55
N ILE A 223 11.56 -3.00 -13.27
CA ILE A 223 11.21 -2.51 -11.94
C ILE A 223 9.98 -3.27 -11.44
N GLY A 224 8.86 -3.15 -12.15
CA GLY A 224 7.58 -3.79 -11.78
C GLY A 224 7.07 -3.35 -10.42
N HIS A 225 6.11 -4.10 -9.88
CA HIS A 225 5.37 -3.70 -8.66
C HIS A 225 6.23 -3.61 -7.38
N LEU A 226 7.28 -4.44 -7.26
CA LEU A 226 8.09 -4.56 -6.04
C LEU A 226 9.50 -3.96 -6.19
N GLY A 227 9.95 -3.78 -7.43
CA GLY A 227 11.37 -3.54 -7.70
C GLY A 227 11.91 -2.21 -7.22
N PHE A 228 11.04 -1.20 -7.01
CA PHE A 228 11.48 0.08 -6.43
C PHE A 228 12.26 -0.12 -5.12
N PHE A 229 11.83 -1.03 -4.26
CA PHE A 229 12.45 -1.32 -2.96
C PHE A 229 13.60 -2.33 -3.03
N SER A 230 13.90 -2.87 -4.20
CA SER A 230 15.04 -3.75 -4.42
C SER A 230 16.36 -2.99 -4.24
N ARG A 231 17.39 -3.66 -3.70
CA ARG A 231 18.75 -3.09 -3.63
C ARG A 231 19.29 -2.65 -5.00
N LYS A 232 18.88 -3.31 -6.09
CA LYS A 232 19.27 -2.96 -7.46
C LYS A 232 18.79 -1.57 -7.86
N SER A 233 17.74 -1.07 -7.24
CA SER A 233 17.14 0.23 -7.52
C SER A 233 17.75 1.37 -6.70
N LYS A 234 18.64 1.07 -5.71
CA LYS A 234 19.19 2.07 -4.79
C LYS A 234 19.77 3.28 -5.53
N GLU A 235 20.73 3.03 -6.42
CA GLU A 235 21.50 4.09 -7.09
C GLU A 235 20.64 4.95 -8.05
N GLN A 236 19.54 4.41 -8.55
CA GLN A 236 18.78 5.06 -9.61
C GLN A 236 17.42 5.60 -9.16
N LEU A 237 16.81 4.99 -8.17
CA LEU A 237 15.42 5.31 -7.81
C LEU A 237 15.26 5.88 -6.40
N TRP A 238 16.09 5.47 -5.42
CA TRP A 238 15.82 5.86 -4.04
C TRP A 238 16.05 7.35 -3.78
N GLY A 239 16.95 7.98 -4.54
CA GLY A 239 17.13 9.44 -4.52
C GLY A 239 15.87 10.22 -4.91
N LYS A 240 15.03 9.67 -5.81
CA LYS A 240 13.74 10.28 -6.12
C LYS A 240 12.84 10.41 -4.87
N ALA A 241 12.80 9.35 -4.04
CA ALA A 241 12.01 9.38 -2.81
C ALA A 241 12.50 10.46 -1.84
N THR A 242 13.79 10.56 -1.60
CA THR A 242 14.34 11.59 -0.70
C THR A 242 14.13 13.00 -1.23
N ASN A 243 14.29 13.23 -2.52
CA ASN A 243 14.03 14.52 -3.14
C ASN A 243 12.55 14.92 -2.98
N LEU A 244 11.63 13.99 -3.22
CA LEU A 244 10.20 14.23 -3.05
C LEU A 244 9.79 14.47 -1.58
N LEU A 245 10.43 13.78 -0.63
CA LEU A 245 10.19 14.01 0.80
C LEU A 245 10.75 15.35 1.26
N ALA A 246 11.93 15.76 0.76
CA ALA A 246 12.62 17.00 1.15
C ALA A 246 12.03 18.25 0.50
N SER A 247 11.35 18.15 -0.67
CA SER A 247 10.81 19.30 -1.37
C SER A 247 9.83 20.09 -0.49
N GLN A 248 10.03 21.41 -0.38
CA GLN A 248 9.08 22.31 0.29
C GLN A 248 7.94 22.61 -0.70
N GLY A 249 6.80 21.95 -0.51
CA GLY A 249 5.58 22.21 -1.30
C GLY A 249 5.64 21.65 -2.73
N ILE A 250 4.49 21.26 -3.24
CA ILE A 250 4.22 21.11 -4.69
C ILE A 250 3.66 22.43 -5.17
#